data_edab707b3d2e5293a123a6b89b9759b2
#
_entry.id   edab707b3d2e5293a123a6b89b9759b2
#
_cell.length_a   1.000
_cell.length_b   1.000
_cell.length_c   1.000
_cell.angle_alpha   90.00
_cell.angle_beta   90.00
_cell.angle_gamma   90.00
#
_symmetry.space_group_name_H-M   'P 1'
#
loop_
_entity.id
_entity.type
_entity.pdbx_description
1 polymer ?
#
loop_
_entity_poly.entity_id
_entity_poly.type
_entity_poly.pdbx_seq_one_letter_code
_entity_poly.pdbx_strand_id
1 'polypeptide(L)'
;MTTTNDYHVADIALADFGRKEIDIAETEMPGLMACRAEFGASQPLKGARITGSLHMTIQTAVLIETLVALGAEVRWASCNIFSTQDHAAAAIAARGIPVYAVKGETLEDYWTYTDKIFQWADGGLSNMILDDGGDATMYILLGARAEAGEDVLSNPGSEEEEILVAQIRKRLAASPGWFTKQRDAIRGVTEETTTGVNRLYQLQAKGLLPFPAINVNDSVTKSKFDNKYGCKESLVDGIRRGTDVMMAGKVAVVCGYGDVGKGSAASLRGAGARVKVTEVDPICALQAAMDGFEVVLLEDVVATADIFITTTGNKDVIRMDHMREMKDMAIVGNIGHFDNEIQVAALRNLKWTNIKPQVDLIEFPKGNRMILLSEGRLLNLGNATGHPSFVMSASFSNQVLAQIELFTRGADYKNEVFVLPKHLDEKVARLHLEKLGARLTELSSEQASYIGVTPQGPFKAEHYRY
;
A
#
# COMPACT_ATOMS: atom_id res chain seq x y z
N MET A 1 -9.34 -35.33 -15.66
CA MET A 1 -9.66 -33.92 -15.37
C MET A 1 -8.34 -33.27 -14.99
N THR A 2 -7.77 -32.46 -15.85
CA THR A 2 -6.62 -31.62 -15.50
C THR A 2 -7.13 -30.59 -14.48
N THR A 3 -6.75 -30.76 -13.22
CA THR A 3 -6.93 -29.72 -12.20
C THR A 3 -6.16 -28.49 -12.68
N THR A 4 -6.86 -27.53 -13.26
CA THR A 4 -6.27 -26.20 -13.47
C THR A 4 -5.96 -25.65 -12.09
N ASN A 5 -4.67 -25.40 -11.84
CA ASN A 5 -4.24 -24.80 -10.58
C ASN A 5 -4.96 -23.46 -10.39
N ASP A 6 -5.53 -23.23 -9.21
CA ASP A 6 -6.24 -21.98 -8.88
C ASP A 6 -5.24 -20.93 -8.38
N TYR A 7 -4.17 -20.72 -9.16
CA TYR A 7 -3.16 -19.68 -8.92
C TYR A 7 -2.41 -19.34 -10.21
N HIS A 8 -1.78 -18.16 -10.22
CA HIS A 8 -0.78 -17.79 -11.23
C HIS A 8 0.41 -17.11 -10.53
N VAL A 9 1.56 -17.77 -10.56
CA VAL A 9 2.84 -17.31 -9.97
C VAL A 9 3.96 -17.54 -10.96
N ALA A 10 5.04 -16.80 -10.86
CA ALA A 10 6.16 -16.86 -11.81
C ALA A 10 6.81 -18.26 -11.86
N ASP A 11 7.10 -18.84 -10.69
CA ASP A 11 7.69 -20.18 -10.58
C ASP A 11 7.33 -20.78 -9.22
N ILE A 12 6.56 -21.87 -9.23
CA ILE A 12 6.16 -22.57 -8.02
C ILE A 12 7.34 -23.25 -7.29
N ALA A 13 8.45 -23.51 -8.00
CA ALA A 13 9.65 -24.08 -7.40
C ALA A 13 10.34 -23.15 -6.38
N LEU A 14 9.98 -21.86 -6.37
CA LEU A 14 10.45 -20.90 -5.39
C LEU A 14 9.76 -21.03 -4.00
N ALA A 15 8.78 -21.91 -3.86
CA ALA A 15 7.97 -22.04 -2.64
C ALA A 15 8.80 -22.34 -1.38
N ASP A 16 9.78 -23.22 -1.46
CA ASP A 16 10.65 -23.56 -0.32
C ASP A 16 11.54 -22.40 0.12
N PHE A 17 12.00 -21.60 -0.83
CA PHE A 17 12.73 -20.38 -0.54
C PHE A 17 11.81 -19.34 0.14
N GLY A 18 10.62 -19.12 -0.44
CA GLY A 18 9.61 -18.25 0.14
C GLY A 18 9.23 -18.65 1.56
N ARG A 19 9.06 -19.95 1.82
CA ARG A 19 8.75 -20.45 3.19
C ARG A 19 9.81 -20.05 4.21
N LYS A 20 11.08 -20.22 3.87
CA LYS A 20 12.19 -19.85 4.77
C LYS A 20 12.22 -18.36 5.12
N GLU A 21 11.93 -17.49 4.15
CA GLU A 21 11.84 -16.06 4.40
C GLU A 21 10.58 -15.67 5.19
N ILE A 22 9.45 -16.35 4.96
CA ILE A 22 8.23 -16.18 5.77
C ILE A 22 8.51 -16.57 7.22
N ASP A 23 9.23 -17.68 7.47
CA ASP A 23 9.61 -18.11 8.83
C ASP A 23 10.47 -17.05 9.56
N ILE A 24 11.38 -16.38 8.84
CA ILE A 24 12.13 -15.24 9.39
C ILE A 24 11.18 -14.07 9.68
N ALA A 25 10.31 -13.71 8.75
CA ALA A 25 9.37 -12.60 8.91
C ALA A 25 8.44 -12.80 10.11
N GLU A 26 7.95 -14.00 10.34
CA GLU A 26 7.11 -14.34 11.50
C GLU A 26 7.80 -13.99 12.83
N THR A 27 9.12 -14.16 12.93
CA THR A 27 9.87 -13.78 14.15
C THR A 27 9.90 -12.27 14.39
N GLU A 28 9.72 -11.46 13.34
CA GLU A 28 9.72 -10.00 13.37
C GLU A 28 8.31 -9.39 13.28
N MET A 29 7.25 -10.22 13.26
CA MET A 29 5.86 -9.78 13.14
C MET A 29 5.03 -10.15 14.38
N PRO A 30 5.39 -9.65 15.57
CA PRO A 30 4.79 -10.08 16.85
C PRO A 30 3.29 -9.79 16.93
N GLY A 31 2.80 -8.73 16.28
CA GLY A 31 1.37 -8.40 16.29
C GLY A 31 0.54 -9.46 15.57
N LEU A 32 0.96 -9.93 14.40
CA LEU A 32 0.25 -10.99 13.67
C LEU A 32 0.34 -12.33 14.38
N MET A 33 1.51 -12.66 14.97
CA MET A 33 1.65 -13.89 15.76
C MET A 33 0.76 -13.86 16.99
N ALA A 34 0.64 -12.74 17.68
CA ALA A 34 -0.28 -12.56 18.78
C ALA A 34 -1.76 -12.68 18.35
N CYS A 35 -2.13 -12.12 17.19
CA CYS A 35 -3.47 -12.32 16.63
C CYS A 35 -3.78 -13.81 16.36
N ARG A 36 -2.83 -14.56 15.79
CA ARG A 36 -3.01 -16.02 15.61
C ARG A 36 -3.20 -16.74 16.95
N ALA A 37 -2.42 -16.40 17.97
CA ALA A 37 -2.50 -17.00 19.28
C ALA A 37 -3.83 -16.68 19.99
N GLU A 38 -4.30 -15.43 19.91
CA GLU A 38 -5.52 -14.97 20.58
C GLU A 38 -6.78 -15.48 19.89
N PHE A 39 -6.83 -15.38 18.56
CA PHE A 39 -8.07 -15.61 17.80
C PHE A 39 -8.13 -16.96 17.06
N GLY A 40 -7.02 -17.69 16.95
CA GLY A 40 -6.95 -18.92 16.18
C GLY A 40 -7.92 -20.01 16.64
N ALA A 41 -8.14 -20.14 17.95
CA ALA A 41 -9.08 -21.12 18.48
C ALA A 41 -10.56 -20.75 18.26
N SER A 42 -10.89 -19.44 18.31
CA SER A 42 -12.26 -18.94 18.13
C SER A 42 -12.66 -18.78 16.67
N GLN A 43 -11.68 -18.67 15.77
CA GLN A 43 -11.87 -18.48 14.33
C GLN A 43 -12.93 -17.41 13.98
N PRO A 44 -12.75 -16.14 14.39
CA PRO A 44 -13.76 -15.09 14.21
C PRO A 44 -14.06 -14.77 12.74
N LEU A 45 -13.18 -15.17 11.81
CA LEU A 45 -13.35 -14.99 10.37
C LEU A 45 -13.92 -16.25 9.66
N LYS A 46 -14.43 -17.23 10.42
CA LYS A 46 -15.05 -18.41 9.81
C LYS A 46 -16.25 -18.00 8.95
N GLY A 47 -16.20 -18.36 7.65
CA GLY A 47 -17.18 -17.97 6.65
C GLY A 47 -16.90 -16.60 5.98
N ALA A 48 -15.82 -15.93 6.35
CA ALA A 48 -15.31 -14.80 5.58
C ALA A 48 -14.64 -15.30 4.31
N ARG A 49 -15.05 -14.74 3.16
CA ARG A 49 -14.41 -14.91 1.86
C ARG A 49 -13.76 -13.60 1.47
N ILE A 50 -12.48 -13.49 1.76
CA ILE A 50 -11.71 -12.27 1.61
C ILE A 50 -11.04 -12.23 0.25
N THR A 51 -11.38 -11.22 -0.54
CA THR A 51 -10.61 -10.83 -1.72
C THR A 51 -9.59 -9.81 -1.29
N GLY A 52 -8.30 -10.16 -1.40
CA GLY A 52 -7.19 -9.28 -1.06
C GLY A 52 -6.49 -8.74 -2.31
N SER A 53 -6.32 -7.43 -2.38
CA SER A 53 -5.56 -6.71 -3.39
C SER A 53 -4.55 -5.83 -2.67
N LEU A 54 -3.38 -6.39 -2.39
CA LEU A 54 -2.29 -5.73 -1.68
C LEU A 54 -0.96 -6.37 -2.08
N HIS A 55 0.14 -5.59 -2.07
CA HIS A 55 1.47 -6.02 -2.49
C HIS A 55 1.82 -7.44 -2.02
N MET A 56 2.08 -8.36 -2.95
CA MET A 56 2.36 -9.78 -2.63
C MET A 56 3.80 -9.97 -2.16
N THR A 57 4.09 -9.50 -0.95
CA THR A 57 5.40 -9.60 -0.30
C THR A 57 5.46 -10.74 0.71
N ILE A 58 6.64 -11.00 1.26
CA ILE A 58 6.84 -11.94 2.37
C ILE A 58 5.96 -11.58 3.57
N GLN A 59 5.87 -10.28 3.91
CA GLN A 59 5.04 -9.81 5.02
C GLN A 59 3.54 -10.04 4.75
N THR A 60 3.12 -9.86 3.50
CA THR A 60 1.75 -10.15 3.08
C THR A 60 1.44 -11.64 3.13
N ALA A 61 2.42 -12.51 2.86
CA ALA A 61 2.24 -13.95 3.07
C ALA A 61 1.92 -14.28 4.53
N VAL A 62 2.59 -13.63 5.49
CA VAL A 62 2.28 -13.78 6.93
C VAL A 62 0.87 -13.28 7.25
N LEU A 63 0.42 -12.16 6.64
CA LEU A 63 -0.96 -11.66 6.79
C LEU A 63 -1.97 -12.67 6.25
N ILE A 64 -1.79 -13.17 5.03
CA ILE A 64 -2.68 -14.17 4.40
C ILE A 64 -2.81 -15.40 5.29
N GLU A 65 -1.70 -15.96 5.74
CA GLU A 65 -1.69 -17.11 6.63
C GLU A 65 -2.35 -16.84 7.98
N THR A 66 -2.26 -15.60 8.46
CA THR A 66 -2.96 -15.18 9.69
C THR A 66 -4.47 -15.15 9.46
N LEU A 67 -4.96 -14.54 8.39
CA LEU A 67 -6.39 -14.52 8.06
C LEU A 67 -6.96 -15.94 7.90
N VAL A 68 -6.21 -16.83 7.24
CA VAL A 68 -6.59 -18.26 7.10
C VAL A 68 -6.61 -18.96 8.46
N ALA A 69 -5.62 -18.74 9.33
CA ALA A 69 -5.60 -19.30 10.68
C ALA A 69 -6.80 -18.83 11.54
N LEU A 70 -7.33 -17.65 11.25
CA LEU A 70 -8.53 -17.11 11.89
C LEU A 70 -9.85 -17.59 11.25
N GLY A 71 -9.79 -18.47 10.26
CA GLY A 71 -10.93 -19.14 9.65
C GLY A 71 -11.39 -18.59 8.31
N ALA A 72 -10.72 -17.58 7.74
CA ALA A 72 -11.08 -17.03 6.44
C ALA A 72 -10.68 -17.94 5.27
N GLU A 73 -11.48 -17.90 4.21
CA GLU A 73 -11.06 -18.30 2.87
C GLU A 73 -10.51 -17.02 2.18
N VAL A 74 -9.36 -17.12 1.50
CA VAL A 74 -8.65 -15.96 0.95
C VAL A 74 -8.28 -16.20 -0.51
N ARG A 75 -8.41 -15.17 -1.33
CA ARG A 75 -7.89 -15.09 -2.71
C ARG A 75 -7.13 -13.78 -2.84
N TRP A 76 -5.96 -13.81 -3.48
CA TRP A 76 -5.04 -12.67 -3.42
C TRP A 76 -4.43 -12.31 -4.78
N ALA A 77 -4.32 -10.99 -5.04
CA ALA A 77 -3.52 -10.42 -6.12
C ALA A 77 -2.67 -9.27 -5.58
N SER A 78 -1.61 -8.92 -6.30
CA SER A 78 -0.84 -7.72 -5.98
C SER A 78 -1.58 -6.46 -6.44
N CYS A 79 -1.42 -5.36 -5.71
CA CYS A 79 -1.96 -4.05 -6.07
C CYS A 79 -0.97 -3.19 -6.89
N ASN A 80 0.15 -3.77 -7.34
CA ASN A 80 1.16 -3.07 -8.13
C ASN A 80 1.97 -4.06 -8.96
N ILE A 81 2.22 -3.75 -10.23
CA ILE A 81 2.87 -4.66 -11.19
C ILE A 81 4.35 -4.98 -10.86
N PHE A 82 5.03 -4.18 -10.03
CA PHE A 82 6.44 -4.38 -9.69
C PHE A 82 6.69 -4.81 -8.25
N SER A 83 5.67 -4.91 -7.41
CA SER A 83 5.84 -5.10 -5.97
C SER A 83 5.86 -6.56 -5.50
N THR A 84 5.44 -7.50 -6.34
CA THR A 84 5.41 -8.92 -5.99
C THR A 84 6.82 -9.45 -5.70
N GLN A 85 6.94 -10.24 -4.62
CA GLN A 85 8.06 -11.14 -4.40
C GLN A 85 7.62 -12.54 -4.84
N ASP A 86 8.16 -13.03 -5.97
CA ASP A 86 7.69 -14.25 -6.62
C ASP A 86 7.77 -15.49 -5.73
N HIS A 87 8.77 -15.56 -4.86
CA HIS A 87 8.93 -16.62 -3.89
C HIS A 87 7.88 -16.57 -2.75
N ALA A 88 7.40 -15.37 -2.40
CA ALA A 88 6.29 -15.22 -1.46
C ALA A 88 4.98 -15.73 -2.07
N ALA A 89 4.69 -15.34 -3.31
CA ALA A 89 3.53 -15.81 -4.05
C ALA A 89 3.55 -17.34 -4.22
N ALA A 90 4.72 -17.91 -4.59
CA ALA A 90 4.91 -19.34 -4.72
C ALA A 90 4.66 -20.09 -3.39
N ALA A 91 5.16 -19.57 -2.27
CA ALA A 91 4.97 -20.21 -0.95
C ALA A 91 3.49 -20.28 -0.54
N ILE A 92 2.72 -19.22 -0.82
CA ILE A 92 1.28 -19.18 -0.53
C ILE A 92 0.50 -20.11 -1.47
N ALA A 93 0.82 -20.08 -2.78
CA ALA A 93 0.20 -20.97 -3.77
C ALA A 93 0.45 -22.46 -3.46
N ALA A 94 1.67 -22.82 -3.02
CA ALA A 94 2.01 -24.18 -2.64
C ALA A 94 1.20 -24.71 -1.42
N ARG A 95 0.64 -23.82 -0.61
CA ARG A 95 -0.30 -24.16 0.48
C ARG A 95 -1.75 -24.30 0.02
N GLY A 96 -2.02 -24.17 -1.27
CA GLY A 96 -3.36 -24.26 -1.83
C GLY A 96 -4.20 -23.01 -1.64
N ILE A 97 -3.59 -21.86 -1.30
CA ILE A 97 -4.27 -20.57 -1.22
C ILE A 97 -4.18 -19.91 -2.59
N PRO A 98 -5.30 -19.53 -3.22
CA PRO A 98 -5.31 -18.90 -4.53
C PRO A 98 -4.57 -17.54 -4.53
N VAL A 99 -3.51 -17.44 -5.33
CA VAL A 99 -2.69 -16.24 -5.51
C VAL A 99 -2.44 -16.01 -6.99
N TYR A 100 -2.65 -14.79 -7.45
CA TYR A 100 -2.42 -14.32 -8.80
C TYR A 100 -1.49 -13.11 -8.72
N ALA A 101 -0.18 -13.32 -8.79
CA ALA A 101 0.80 -12.25 -8.68
C ALA A 101 2.15 -12.68 -9.26
N VAL A 102 2.72 -11.84 -10.13
CA VAL A 102 4.03 -12.03 -10.76
C VAL A 102 4.75 -10.68 -10.77
N LYS A 103 6.03 -10.65 -10.37
CA LYS A 103 6.82 -9.42 -10.47
C LYS A 103 7.05 -9.03 -11.92
N GLY A 104 6.62 -7.83 -12.29
CA GLY A 104 6.72 -7.34 -13.68
C GLY A 104 5.58 -7.83 -14.58
N GLU A 105 4.45 -8.19 -13.99
CA GLU A 105 3.20 -8.45 -14.73
C GLU A 105 2.78 -7.25 -15.58
N THR A 106 2.08 -7.47 -16.69
CA THR A 106 1.53 -6.40 -17.51
C THR A 106 0.29 -5.77 -16.85
N LEU A 107 -0.14 -4.61 -17.34
CA LEU A 107 -1.41 -4.01 -16.87
C LEU A 107 -2.63 -4.88 -17.21
N GLU A 108 -2.59 -5.62 -18.33
CA GLU A 108 -3.61 -6.60 -18.70
C GLU A 108 -3.65 -7.79 -17.72
N ASP A 109 -2.49 -8.28 -17.30
CA ASP A 109 -2.38 -9.34 -16.29
C ASP A 109 -2.94 -8.83 -14.95
N TYR A 110 -2.54 -7.63 -14.52
CA TYR A 110 -2.98 -6.99 -13.30
C TYR A 110 -4.51 -6.94 -13.17
N TRP A 111 -5.22 -6.42 -14.20
CA TRP A 111 -6.67 -6.34 -14.18
C TRP A 111 -7.34 -7.71 -14.38
N THR A 112 -6.68 -8.64 -15.08
CA THR A 112 -7.12 -10.05 -15.17
C THR A 112 -7.02 -10.74 -13.81
N TYR A 113 -5.95 -10.51 -13.06
CA TYR A 113 -5.78 -11.07 -11.71
C TYR A 113 -6.75 -10.44 -10.70
N THR A 114 -6.99 -9.14 -10.80
CA THR A 114 -8.03 -8.46 -10.02
C THR A 114 -9.41 -9.07 -10.27
N ASP A 115 -9.77 -9.41 -11.50
CA ASP A 115 -11.00 -10.14 -11.80
C ASP A 115 -10.98 -11.57 -11.24
N LYS A 116 -9.84 -12.27 -11.30
CA LYS A 116 -9.67 -13.66 -10.84
C LYS A 116 -9.85 -13.82 -9.33
N ILE A 117 -9.42 -12.87 -8.52
CA ILE A 117 -9.56 -12.97 -7.06
C ILE A 117 -11.00 -12.89 -6.55
N PHE A 118 -11.94 -12.44 -7.38
CA PHE A 118 -13.37 -12.49 -7.09
C PHE A 118 -14.05 -13.77 -7.58
N GLN A 119 -13.34 -14.69 -8.27
CA GLN A 119 -13.91 -15.91 -8.83
C GLN A 119 -13.62 -17.11 -7.93
N TRP A 120 -14.60 -17.56 -7.19
CA TRP A 120 -14.51 -18.73 -6.32
C TRP A 120 -14.84 -19.99 -7.09
N ALA A 121 -14.09 -21.09 -6.86
CA ALA A 121 -14.24 -22.35 -7.59
C ALA A 121 -15.63 -23.00 -7.46
N ASP A 122 -16.31 -22.74 -6.35
CA ASP A 122 -17.68 -23.21 -6.10
C ASP A 122 -18.78 -22.28 -6.66
N GLY A 123 -18.40 -21.23 -7.38
CA GLY A 123 -19.32 -20.21 -7.87
C GLY A 123 -19.85 -19.25 -6.81
N GLY A 124 -19.29 -19.30 -5.59
CA GLY A 124 -19.62 -18.36 -4.51
C GLY A 124 -19.11 -16.93 -4.78
N LEU A 125 -19.39 -16.04 -3.84
CA LEU A 125 -19.07 -14.63 -3.92
C LEU A 125 -18.14 -14.24 -2.76
N SER A 126 -17.27 -13.26 -2.99
CA SER A 126 -16.52 -12.61 -1.91
C SER A 126 -17.48 -11.81 -1.02
N ASN A 127 -17.24 -11.82 0.27
CA ASN A 127 -18.05 -11.05 1.22
C ASN A 127 -17.24 -10.04 2.03
N MET A 128 -15.92 -10.01 1.84
CA MET A 128 -15.01 -9.02 2.40
C MET A 128 -13.96 -8.61 1.35
N ILE A 129 -13.54 -7.37 1.40
CA ILE A 129 -12.40 -6.87 0.62
C ILE A 129 -11.33 -6.37 1.57
N LEU A 130 -10.06 -6.70 1.30
CA LEU A 130 -8.88 -6.08 1.86
C LEU A 130 -8.12 -5.43 0.71
N ASP A 131 -8.12 -4.11 0.65
CA ASP A 131 -7.64 -3.35 -0.51
C ASP A 131 -6.47 -2.43 -0.14
N ASP A 132 -5.65 -2.12 -1.14
CA ASP A 132 -4.53 -1.19 -1.05
C ASP A 132 -4.47 -0.35 -2.33
N GLY A 133 -5.04 0.86 -2.25
CA GLY A 133 -5.23 1.77 -3.37
C GLY A 133 -6.66 1.80 -3.91
N GLY A 134 -7.52 0.87 -3.50
CA GLY A 134 -8.93 0.84 -3.82
C GLY A 134 -9.28 0.26 -5.19
N ASP A 135 -8.34 -0.39 -5.88
CA ASP A 135 -8.58 -0.88 -7.25
C ASP A 135 -9.55 -2.07 -7.31
N ALA A 136 -9.46 -3.02 -6.37
CA ALA A 136 -10.41 -4.13 -6.30
C ALA A 136 -11.82 -3.63 -5.97
N THR A 137 -11.93 -2.67 -5.05
CA THR A 137 -13.20 -2.01 -4.70
C THR A 137 -13.79 -1.28 -5.90
N MET A 138 -12.98 -0.46 -6.61
CA MET A 138 -13.41 0.30 -7.78
C MET A 138 -13.82 -0.61 -8.94
N TYR A 139 -13.11 -1.72 -9.16
CA TYR A 139 -13.46 -2.73 -10.17
C TYR A 139 -14.90 -3.21 -9.99
N ILE A 140 -15.28 -3.60 -8.78
CA ILE A 140 -16.64 -4.06 -8.48
C ILE A 140 -17.67 -2.94 -8.59
N LEU A 141 -17.38 -1.75 -8.05
CA LEU A 141 -18.34 -0.65 -8.03
C LEU A 141 -18.59 -0.06 -9.41
N LEU A 142 -17.56 0.11 -10.25
CA LEU A 142 -17.72 0.57 -11.64
C LEU A 142 -18.49 -0.45 -12.47
N GLY A 143 -18.17 -1.74 -12.32
CA GLY A 143 -18.92 -2.79 -13.01
C GLY A 143 -20.40 -2.83 -12.62
N ALA A 144 -20.73 -2.71 -11.34
CA ALA A 144 -22.10 -2.69 -10.86
C ALA A 144 -22.88 -1.44 -11.33
N ARG A 145 -22.24 -0.30 -11.41
CA ARG A 145 -22.83 0.94 -11.95
C ARG A 145 -23.06 0.83 -13.46
N ALA A 146 -22.14 0.23 -14.19
CA ALA A 146 -22.31 -0.05 -15.61
C ALA A 146 -23.48 -1.03 -15.87
N GLU A 147 -23.65 -2.07 -15.03
CA GLU A 147 -24.80 -2.98 -15.06
C GLU A 147 -26.13 -2.26 -14.81
N ALA A 148 -26.11 -1.22 -13.97
CA ALA A 148 -27.27 -0.36 -13.71
C ALA A 148 -27.58 0.61 -14.86
N GLY A 149 -26.77 0.62 -15.93
CA GLY A 149 -26.95 1.47 -17.12
C GLY A 149 -26.32 2.87 -16.99
N GLU A 150 -25.44 3.09 -16.00
CA GLU A 150 -24.71 4.34 -15.87
C GLU A 150 -23.56 4.40 -16.90
N ASP A 151 -23.35 5.58 -17.49
CA ASP A 151 -22.22 5.84 -18.40
C ASP A 151 -20.93 6.13 -17.64
N VAL A 152 -20.34 5.09 -17.05
CA VAL A 152 -19.10 5.19 -16.25
C VAL A 152 -17.88 4.62 -16.96
N LEU A 153 -18.03 4.08 -18.17
CA LEU A 153 -16.97 3.39 -18.91
C LEU A 153 -16.59 4.08 -20.24
N SER A 154 -17.14 5.27 -20.54
CA SER A 154 -16.98 5.88 -21.88
C SER A 154 -15.75 6.76 -22.02
N ASN A 155 -15.18 7.30 -20.92
CA ASN A 155 -14.13 8.30 -20.98
C ASN A 155 -12.98 7.93 -20.03
N PRO A 156 -12.19 6.87 -20.32
CA PRO A 156 -10.99 6.57 -19.53
C PRO A 156 -9.98 7.71 -19.66
N GLY A 157 -9.35 8.09 -18.54
CA GLY A 157 -8.40 9.20 -18.48
C GLY A 157 -6.95 8.79 -18.61
N SER A 158 -6.68 7.46 -18.64
CA SER A 158 -5.32 6.91 -18.75
C SER A 158 -5.34 5.55 -19.45
N GLU A 159 -4.16 5.06 -19.87
CA GLU A 159 -4.00 3.72 -20.43
C GLU A 159 -4.44 2.63 -19.44
N GLU A 160 -4.14 2.81 -18.17
CA GLU A 160 -4.55 1.88 -17.11
C GLU A 160 -6.07 1.83 -16.98
N GLU A 161 -6.75 2.98 -17.04
CA GLU A 161 -8.22 3.04 -17.04
C GLU A 161 -8.82 2.43 -18.31
N GLU A 162 -8.17 2.55 -19.48
CA GLU A 162 -8.61 1.88 -20.72
C GLU A 162 -8.61 0.36 -20.55
N ILE A 163 -7.57 -0.20 -19.94
CA ILE A 163 -7.44 -1.64 -19.70
C ILE A 163 -8.46 -2.10 -18.64
N LEU A 164 -8.64 -1.35 -17.55
CA LEU A 164 -9.69 -1.59 -16.57
C LEU A 164 -11.08 -1.66 -17.22
N VAL A 165 -11.40 -0.66 -18.03
CA VAL A 165 -12.70 -0.60 -18.76
C VAL A 165 -12.87 -1.81 -19.69
N ALA A 166 -11.80 -2.20 -20.40
CA ALA A 166 -11.83 -3.39 -21.26
C ALA A 166 -12.10 -4.67 -20.46
N GLN A 167 -11.46 -4.82 -19.29
CA GLN A 167 -11.68 -5.98 -18.41
C GLN A 167 -13.12 -5.99 -17.83
N ILE A 168 -13.63 -4.84 -17.40
CA ILE A 168 -15.04 -4.73 -16.93
C ILE A 168 -16.00 -5.13 -18.07
N ARG A 169 -15.84 -4.60 -19.27
CA ARG A 169 -16.69 -4.96 -20.43
C ARG A 169 -16.65 -6.44 -20.76
N LYS A 170 -15.47 -7.05 -20.67
CA LYS A 170 -15.28 -8.51 -20.85
C LYS A 170 -16.09 -9.30 -19.82
N ARG A 171 -16.07 -8.91 -18.55
CA ARG A 171 -16.83 -9.56 -17.48
C ARG A 171 -18.34 -9.34 -17.65
N LEU A 172 -18.77 -8.13 -17.98
CA LEU A 172 -20.18 -7.81 -18.25
C LEU A 172 -20.78 -8.70 -19.35
N ALA A 173 -20.02 -8.91 -20.43
CA ALA A 173 -20.44 -9.76 -21.54
C ALA A 173 -20.49 -11.26 -21.16
N ALA A 174 -19.51 -11.73 -20.35
CA ALA A 174 -19.42 -13.12 -19.94
C ALA A 174 -20.42 -13.53 -18.86
N SER A 175 -20.79 -12.60 -17.98
CA SER A 175 -21.62 -12.91 -16.80
C SER A 175 -22.50 -11.71 -16.40
N PRO A 176 -23.56 -11.41 -17.18
CA PRO A 176 -24.47 -10.30 -16.86
C PRO A 176 -25.05 -10.42 -15.44
N GLY A 177 -25.09 -9.33 -14.69
CA GLY A 177 -25.59 -9.27 -13.32
C GLY A 177 -24.58 -9.75 -12.25
N TRP A 178 -23.37 -10.13 -12.66
CA TRP A 178 -22.36 -10.64 -11.73
C TRP A 178 -21.81 -9.54 -10.82
N PHE A 179 -21.51 -8.36 -11.34
CA PHE A 179 -20.98 -7.25 -10.55
C PHE A 179 -21.98 -6.78 -9.48
N THR A 180 -23.25 -6.69 -9.84
CA THR A 180 -24.32 -6.33 -8.88
C THR A 180 -24.41 -7.35 -7.76
N LYS A 181 -24.41 -8.65 -8.08
CA LYS A 181 -24.42 -9.72 -7.07
C LYS A 181 -23.17 -9.68 -6.19
N GLN A 182 -22.01 -9.46 -6.79
CA GLN A 182 -20.76 -9.38 -6.05
C GLN A 182 -20.73 -8.17 -5.10
N ARG A 183 -21.14 -6.98 -5.57
CA ARG A 183 -21.29 -5.79 -4.74
C ARG A 183 -22.21 -6.02 -3.54
N ASP A 184 -23.36 -6.63 -3.80
CA ASP A 184 -24.40 -6.85 -2.77
C ASP A 184 -23.98 -7.91 -1.74
N ALA A 185 -23.02 -8.77 -2.07
CA ALA A 185 -22.46 -9.76 -1.15
C ALA A 185 -21.40 -9.18 -0.22
N ILE A 186 -20.74 -8.07 -0.59
CA ILE A 186 -19.69 -7.44 0.22
C ILE A 186 -20.27 -6.84 1.49
N ARG A 187 -19.73 -7.24 2.65
CA ARG A 187 -20.12 -6.76 3.97
C ARG A 187 -19.26 -5.60 4.46
N GLY A 188 -18.09 -5.40 3.85
CA GLY A 188 -17.21 -4.31 4.17
C GLY A 188 -15.87 -4.39 3.46
N VAL A 189 -15.16 -3.27 3.46
CA VAL A 189 -13.81 -3.13 2.93
C VAL A 189 -12.88 -2.54 3.98
N THR A 190 -11.63 -3.03 4.03
CA THR A 190 -10.54 -2.40 4.78
C THR A 190 -9.51 -1.87 3.79
N GLU A 191 -9.10 -0.61 3.96
CA GLU A 191 -8.21 0.07 3.01
C GLU A 191 -6.89 0.46 3.69
N GLU A 192 -5.78 0.08 3.04
CA GLU A 192 -4.43 0.20 3.58
C GLU A 192 -3.81 1.59 3.36
N THR A 193 -4.11 2.26 2.25
CA THR A 193 -3.32 3.42 1.82
C THR A 193 -4.14 4.69 1.62
N THR A 194 -3.48 5.84 1.79
CA THR A 194 -4.10 7.17 1.65
C THR A 194 -4.88 7.35 0.35
N THR A 195 -4.37 6.83 -0.77
CA THR A 195 -5.03 6.99 -2.07
C THR A 195 -6.37 6.25 -2.14
N GLY A 196 -6.40 5.00 -1.69
CA GLY A 196 -7.66 4.24 -1.63
C GLY A 196 -8.64 4.83 -0.64
N VAL A 197 -8.16 5.29 0.52
CA VAL A 197 -8.98 6.01 1.51
C VAL A 197 -9.63 7.26 0.92
N ASN A 198 -8.89 8.06 0.14
CA ASN A 198 -9.44 9.24 -0.53
C ASN A 198 -10.54 8.85 -1.55
N ARG A 199 -10.38 7.74 -2.28
CA ARG A 199 -11.41 7.21 -3.17
C ARG A 199 -12.68 6.82 -2.39
N LEU A 200 -12.53 6.15 -1.25
CA LEU A 200 -13.66 5.77 -0.38
C LEU A 200 -14.40 6.99 0.16
N TYR A 201 -13.69 8.03 0.63
CA TYR A 201 -14.32 9.28 1.05
C TYR A 201 -15.05 10.00 -0.10
N GLN A 202 -14.50 9.97 -1.32
CA GLN A 202 -15.17 10.52 -2.49
C GLN A 202 -16.45 9.75 -2.83
N LEU A 203 -16.45 8.41 -2.72
CA LEU A 203 -17.64 7.57 -2.90
C LEU A 203 -18.68 7.87 -1.83
N GLN A 204 -18.28 7.98 -0.56
CA GLN A 204 -19.15 8.36 0.54
C GLN A 204 -19.80 9.73 0.31
N ALA A 205 -19.01 10.75 -0.05
CA ALA A 205 -19.51 12.11 -0.30
C ALA A 205 -20.55 12.18 -1.44
N LYS A 206 -20.45 11.24 -2.40
CA LYS A 206 -21.39 11.11 -3.52
C LYS A 206 -22.57 10.17 -3.21
N GLY A 207 -22.63 9.56 -2.03
CA GLY A 207 -23.64 8.54 -1.68
C GLY A 207 -23.50 7.23 -2.48
N LEU A 208 -22.32 6.93 -2.98
CA LEU A 208 -22.02 5.78 -3.84
C LEU A 208 -21.27 4.64 -3.12
N LEU A 209 -21.02 4.75 -1.82
CA LEU A 209 -20.39 3.70 -1.01
C LEU A 209 -21.48 2.75 -0.48
N PRO A 210 -21.60 1.50 -0.98
CA PRO A 210 -22.73 0.63 -0.69
C PRO A 210 -22.53 -0.27 0.56
N PHE A 211 -21.37 -0.19 1.22
CA PHE A 211 -21.00 -0.97 2.40
C PHE A 211 -20.09 -0.15 3.31
N PRO A 212 -19.96 -0.52 4.60
CA PRO A 212 -19.03 0.14 5.50
C PRO A 212 -17.57 -0.09 5.08
N ALA A 213 -16.72 0.90 5.36
CA ALA A 213 -15.30 0.84 5.12
C ALA A 213 -14.50 1.21 6.38
N ILE A 214 -13.41 0.49 6.68
CA ILE A 214 -12.43 0.91 7.67
C ILE A 214 -11.18 1.43 6.97
N ASN A 215 -10.89 2.70 7.21
CA ASN A 215 -9.66 3.38 6.87
C ASN A 215 -8.56 2.93 7.85
N VAL A 216 -7.80 1.92 7.46
CA VAL A 216 -6.67 1.42 8.25
C VAL A 216 -5.49 2.38 8.18
N ASN A 217 -5.31 3.09 7.06
CA ASN A 217 -4.22 4.05 6.89
C ASN A 217 -4.14 5.08 8.02
N ASP A 218 -5.29 5.57 8.52
CA ASP A 218 -5.33 6.62 9.53
C ASP A 218 -5.35 6.09 10.98
N SER A 219 -5.28 4.77 11.18
CA SER A 219 -4.88 4.21 12.47
C SER A 219 -3.49 4.76 12.83
N VAL A 220 -3.30 5.21 14.07
CA VAL A 220 -2.02 5.85 14.47
C VAL A 220 -0.86 4.86 14.38
N THR A 221 -1.10 3.62 14.79
CA THR A 221 -0.12 2.52 14.68
C THR A 221 0.16 2.08 13.24
N LYS A 222 -0.61 2.59 12.25
CA LYS A 222 -0.29 2.44 10.82
C LYS A 222 0.40 3.71 10.29
N SER A 223 -0.27 4.85 10.26
CA SER A 223 0.21 6.06 9.60
C SER A 223 1.51 6.61 10.19
N LYS A 224 1.65 6.59 11.52
CA LYS A 224 2.84 7.11 12.21
C LYS A 224 3.99 6.10 12.30
N PHE A 225 3.76 4.85 11.90
CA PHE A 225 4.75 3.76 11.89
C PHE A 225 5.10 3.35 10.46
N ASP A 226 4.18 2.76 9.72
CA ASP A 226 4.38 2.31 8.35
C ASP A 226 4.81 3.47 7.44
N ASN A 227 3.97 4.49 7.28
CA ASN A 227 4.24 5.59 6.36
C ASN A 227 5.54 6.35 6.73
N LYS A 228 5.89 6.41 8.00
CA LYS A 228 7.08 7.13 8.48
C LYS A 228 8.31 6.22 8.60
N TYR A 229 8.26 5.22 9.46
CA TYR A 229 9.41 4.36 9.73
C TYR A 229 9.65 3.37 8.60
N GLY A 230 8.60 2.86 7.93
CA GLY A 230 8.73 2.02 6.76
C GLY A 230 9.47 2.73 5.63
N CYS A 231 9.08 3.97 5.30
CA CYS A 231 9.78 4.77 4.30
C CYS A 231 11.21 5.14 4.74
N LYS A 232 11.42 5.35 6.06
CA LYS A 232 12.77 5.62 6.59
C LYS A 232 13.73 4.45 6.35
N GLU A 233 13.27 3.22 6.48
CA GLU A 233 14.08 2.03 6.19
C GLU A 233 14.21 1.74 4.69
N SER A 234 13.10 1.81 3.95
CA SER A 234 13.02 1.26 2.58
C SER A 234 13.46 2.21 1.47
N LEU A 235 13.42 3.54 1.65
CA LEU A 235 13.75 4.48 0.58
C LEU A 235 15.20 4.33 0.11
N VAL A 236 16.15 4.46 1.03
CA VAL A 236 17.59 4.38 0.67
C VAL A 236 17.97 2.98 0.25
N ASP A 237 17.31 1.93 0.77
CA ASP A 237 17.47 0.57 0.27
C ASP A 237 17.10 0.46 -1.22
N GLY A 238 15.95 0.99 -1.63
CA GLY A 238 15.53 1.00 -3.03
C GLY A 238 16.50 1.78 -3.94
N ILE A 239 16.94 2.96 -3.52
CA ILE A 239 17.89 3.76 -4.30
C ILE A 239 19.22 3.02 -4.44
N ARG A 240 19.76 2.44 -3.37
CA ARG A 240 21.04 1.72 -3.39
C ARG A 240 20.98 0.48 -4.27
N ARG A 241 19.96 -0.36 -4.13
CA ARG A 241 19.80 -1.55 -4.96
C ARG A 241 19.59 -1.19 -6.44
N GLY A 242 18.84 -0.11 -6.71
CA GLY A 242 18.63 0.39 -8.07
C GLY A 242 19.88 0.94 -8.71
N THR A 243 20.69 1.73 -7.99
CA THR A 243 21.74 2.56 -8.59
C THR A 243 23.14 2.32 -8.04
N ASP A 244 23.27 1.68 -6.88
CA ASP A 244 24.54 1.49 -6.16
C ASP A 244 25.32 2.80 -5.88
N VAL A 245 24.63 3.96 -5.87
CA VAL A 245 25.26 5.25 -5.62
C VAL A 245 25.47 5.51 -4.14
N MET A 246 26.55 6.24 -3.82
CA MET A 246 26.81 6.72 -2.48
C MET A 246 25.86 7.89 -2.16
N MET A 247 25.11 7.81 -1.06
CA MET A 247 24.20 8.87 -0.62
C MET A 247 24.94 10.07 0.00
N ALA A 248 26.03 9.79 0.75
CA ALA A 248 26.73 10.84 1.47
C ALA A 248 27.22 11.95 0.54
N GLY A 249 26.94 13.20 0.93
CA GLY A 249 27.33 14.39 0.19
C GLY A 249 26.43 14.78 -0.98
N LYS A 250 25.53 13.90 -1.47
CA LYS A 250 24.57 14.22 -2.51
C LYS A 250 23.50 15.21 -2.00
N VAL A 251 23.04 16.07 -2.89
CA VAL A 251 21.87 16.91 -2.65
C VAL A 251 20.62 16.12 -3.05
N ALA A 252 19.74 15.89 -2.10
CA ALA A 252 18.50 15.17 -2.31
C ALA A 252 17.30 16.09 -2.03
N VAL A 253 16.33 16.10 -2.91
CA VAL A 253 15.06 16.84 -2.78
C VAL A 253 13.94 15.86 -2.50
N VAL A 254 13.24 16.04 -1.39
CA VAL A 254 12.03 15.32 -1.04
C VAL A 254 10.84 16.23 -1.29
N CYS A 255 10.00 15.85 -2.23
CA CYS A 255 8.78 16.60 -2.56
C CYS A 255 7.64 16.09 -1.67
N GLY A 256 7.27 16.89 -0.66
CA GLY A 256 6.28 16.60 0.36
C GLY A 256 6.91 16.30 1.74
N TYR A 257 6.21 16.71 2.82
CA TYR A 257 6.65 16.49 4.21
C TYR A 257 5.49 15.99 5.11
N GLY A 258 4.59 15.20 4.54
CA GLY A 258 3.66 14.34 5.26
C GLY A 258 4.41 13.19 5.95
N ASP A 259 3.72 12.15 6.42
CA ASP A 259 4.37 11.03 7.12
C ASP A 259 5.41 10.31 6.25
N VAL A 260 5.09 10.06 4.97
CA VAL A 260 6.02 9.48 3.98
C VAL A 260 7.22 10.40 3.74
N GLY A 261 6.99 11.69 3.56
CA GLY A 261 8.05 12.70 3.36
C GLY A 261 8.99 12.80 4.54
N LYS A 262 8.45 12.80 5.78
CA LYS A 262 9.23 12.80 7.03
C LYS A 262 10.14 11.57 7.13
N GLY A 263 9.61 10.40 6.84
CA GLY A 263 10.39 9.16 6.79
C GLY A 263 11.48 9.22 5.74
N SER A 264 11.13 9.65 4.53
CA SER A 264 12.04 9.74 3.38
C SER A 264 13.18 10.74 3.61
N ALA A 265 12.88 11.93 4.13
CA ALA A 265 13.89 12.93 4.46
C ALA A 265 14.83 12.43 5.58
N ALA A 266 14.30 11.77 6.61
CA ALA A 266 15.10 11.17 7.67
C ALA A 266 16.00 10.03 7.14
N SER A 267 15.52 9.21 6.21
CA SER A 267 16.29 8.14 5.54
C SER A 267 17.51 8.70 4.82
N LEU A 268 17.29 9.67 3.94
CA LEU A 268 18.35 10.31 3.14
C LEU A 268 19.36 11.05 4.04
N ARG A 269 18.89 11.82 5.03
CA ARG A 269 19.75 12.50 6.00
C ARG A 269 20.58 11.50 6.83
N GLY A 270 19.96 10.41 7.28
CA GLY A 270 20.64 9.33 8.00
C GLY A 270 21.73 8.65 7.18
N ALA A 271 21.59 8.60 5.86
CA ALA A 271 22.59 8.10 4.93
C ALA A 271 23.66 9.16 4.53
N GLY A 272 23.60 10.37 5.08
CA GLY A 272 24.57 11.44 4.85
C GLY A 272 24.28 12.35 3.68
N ALA A 273 23.08 12.31 3.09
CA ALA A 273 22.68 13.25 2.06
C ALA A 273 22.37 14.65 2.64
N ARG A 274 22.54 15.68 1.82
CA ARG A 274 22.10 17.05 2.10
C ARG A 274 20.68 17.19 1.60
N VAL A 275 19.71 17.10 2.51
CA VAL A 275 18.29 17.02 2.16
C VAL A 275 17.64 18.39 2.14
N LYS A 276 16.90 18.65 1.08
CA LYS A 276 15.98 19.78 0.91
C LYS A 276 14.56 19.24 0.75
N VAL A 277 13.58 20.05 1.16
CA VAL A 277 12.16 19.66 1.13
C VAL A 277 11.37 20.68 0.32
N THR A 278 10.44 20.24 -0.49
CA THR A 278 9.40 21.11 -1.07
C THR A 278 8.06 20.75 -0.45
N GLU A 279 7.23 21.75 -0.12
CA GLU A 279 5.96 21.51 0.57
C GLU A 279 4.95 22.61 0.25
N VAL A 280 3.66 22.26 0.18
CA VAL A 280 2.55 23.17 -0.04
C VAL A 280 1.78 23.49 1.25
N ASP A 281 1.78 22.54 2.21
CA ASP A 281 1.14 22.73 3.52
C ASP A 281 2.07 23.54 4.43
N PRO A 282 1.62 24.72 4.91
CA PRO A 282 2.46 25.57 5.75
C PRO A 282 2.80 24.93 7.11
N ILE A 283 1.97 24.02 7.63
CA ILE A 283 2.25 23.31 8.88
C ILE A 283 3.37 22.29 8.66
N CYS A 284 3.27 21.49 7.60
CA CYS A 284 4.30 20.52 7.24
C CYS A 284 5.62 21.22 6.87
N ALA A 285 5.56 22.33 6.14
CA ALA A 285 6.74 23.14 5.83
C ALA A 285 7.43 23.68 7.09
N LEU A 286 6.65 24.19 8.05
CA LEU A 286 7.17 24.64 9.34
C LEU A 286 7.82 23.49 10.12
N GLN A 287 7.19 22.30 10.14
CA GLN A 287 7.78 21.13 10.77
C GLN A 287 9.11 20.74 10.09
N ALA A 288 9.18 20.75 8.77
CA ALA A 288 10.42 20.47 8.04
C ALA A 288 11.55 21.44 8.43
N ALA A 289 11.25 22.73 8.53
CA ALA A 289 12.22 23.75 8.97
C ALA A 289 12.68 23.55 10.43
N MET A 290 11.75 23.18 11.33
CA MET A 290 12.09 22.86 12.73
C MET A 290 12.93 21.58 12.86
N ASP A 291 12.70 20.61 11.98
CA ASP A 291 13.51 19.39 11.90
C ASP A 291 14.89 19.62 11.25
N GLY A 292 15.20 20.85 10.85
CA GLY A 292 16.48 21.29 10.31
C GLY A 292 16.68 21.04 8.81
N PHE A 293 15.60 20.93 8.06
CA PHE A 293 15.64 20.87 6.60
C PHE A 293 15.43 22.24 5.98
N GLU A 294 16.10 22.50 4.87
CA GLU A 294 15.86 23.67 4.03
C GLU A 294 14.60 23.44 3.20
N VAL A 295 13.59 24.30 3.39
CA VAL A 295 12.35 24.28 2.59
C VAL A 295 12.51 25.20 1.40
N VAL A 296 12.35 24.66 0.19
CA VAL A 296 12.68 25.35 -1.08
C VAL A 296 11.58 25.18 -2.12
N LEU A 297 11.64 25.95 -3.18
CA LEU A 297 10.89 25.65 -4.41
C LEU A 297 11.67 24.65 -5.25
N LEU A 298 10.96 23.74 -5.94
CA LEU A 298 11.61 22.74 -6.81
C LEU A 298 12.42 23.40 -7.92
N GLU A 299 11.91 24.47 -8.49
CA GLU A 299 12.53 25.27 -9.55
C GLU A 299 13.90 25.83 -9.14
N ASP A 300 14.10 26.18 -7.87
CA ASP A 300 15.36 26.77 -7.36
C ASP A 300 16.49 25.72 -7.25
N VAL A 301 16.14 24.45 -7.19
CA VAL A 301 17.09 23.37 -6.90
C VAL A 301 17.21 22.31 -8.00
N VAL A 302 16.33 22.35 -8.98
CA VAL A 302 16.23 21.33 -10.04
C VAL A 302 17.54 21.17 -10.82
N ALA A 303 18.28 22.24 -11.08
CA ALA A 303 19.55 22.19 -11.84
C ALA A 303 20.75 21.73 -11.00
N THR A 304 20.62 21.62 -9.68
CA THR A 304 21.76 21.37 -8.78
C THR A 304 21.65 20.10 -7.94
N ALA A 305 20.44 19.60 -7.74
CA ALA A 305 20.21 18.41 -6.94
C ALA A 305 20.57 17.12 -7.71
N ASP A 306 20.93 16.08 -6.95
CA ASP A 306 21.33 14.77 -7.45
C ASP A 306 20.20 13.76 -7.47
N ILE A 307 19.29 13.86 -6.49
CA ILE A 307 18.22 12.89 -6.23
C ILE A 307 16.93 13.65 -5.98
N PHE A 308 15.85 13.18 -6.61
CA PHE A 308 14.50 13.75 -6.47
C PHE A 308 13.53 12.64 -6.11
N ILE A 309 12.84 12.77 -4.98
CA ILE A 309 11.89 11.78 -4.48
C ILE A 309 10.53 12.43 -4.24
N THR A 310 9.49 11.92 -4.89
CA THR A 310 8.11 12.37 -4.67
C THR A 310 7.41 11.52 -3.58
N THR A 311 6.61 12.18 -2.74
CA THR A 311 6.02 11.59 -1.52
C THR A 311 4.63 12.17 -1.21
N THR A 312 3.94 12.75 -2.19
CA THR A 312 2.79 13.64 -1.94
C THR A 312 1.43 12.96 -2.11
N GLY A 313 1.35 11.87 -2.88
CA GLY A 313 0.07 11.30 -3.33
C GLY A 313 -0.71 12.21 -4.30
N ASN A 314 -0.08 13.27 -4.82
CA ASN A 314 -0.66 14.19 -5.80
C ASN A 314 -0.26 13.79 -7.22
N LYS A 315 -0.48 14.63 -8.20
CA LYS A 315 -0.07 14.41 -9.59
C LYS A 315 0.83 15.52 -10.11
N ASP A 316 1.65 15.21 -11.11
CA ASP A 316 2.47 16.18 -11.84
C ASP A 316 3.35 17.04 -10.91
N VAL A 317 3.86 16.46 -9.83
CA VAL A 317 4.78 17.13 -8.90
C VAL A 317 6.12 17.39 -9.57
N ILE A 318 6.66 16.38 -10.25
CA ILE A 318 7.82 16.53 -11.15
C ILE A 318 7.32 16.48 -12.60
N ARG A 319 7.37 17.65 -13.26
CA ARG A 319 6.90 17.83 -14.64
C ARG A 319 8.05 17.72 -15.65
N MET A 320 7.70 17.64 -16.91
CA MET A 320 8.65 17.57 -18.03
C MET A 320 9.62 18.76 -18.07
N ASP A 321 9.15 19.97 -17.74
CA ASP A 321 9.97 21.18 -17.66
C ASP A 321 11.05 21.06 -16.56
N HIS A 322 10.70 20.52 -15.40
CA HIS A 322 11.66 20.22 -14.33
C HIS A 322 12.72 19.22 -14.78
N MET A 323 12.29 18.08 -15.36
CA MET A 323 13.18 17.00 -15.77
C MET A 323 14.19 17.44 -16.87
N ARG A 324 13.80 18.36 -17.74
CA ARG A 324 14.69 18.93 -18.77
C ARG A 324 15.82 19.79 -18.21
N GLU A 325 15.61 20.40 -17.04
CA GLU A 325 16.59 21.28 -16.39
C GLU A 325 17.43 20.56 -15.33
N MET A 326 17.14 19.28 -15.05
CA MET A 326 17.94 18.47 -14.12
C MET A 326 19.35 18.29 -14.66
N LYS A 327 20.32 18.18 -13.76
CA LYS A 327 21.69 17.87 -14.14
C LYS A 327 21.82 16.48 -14.70
N ASP A 328 22.90 16.26 -15.48
CA ASP A 328 23.19 14.93 -16.06
C ASP A 328 23.28 13.86 -14.97
N MET A 329 22.64 12.70 -15.21
CA MET A 329 22.56 11.55 -14.31
C MET A 329 21.82 11.83 -12.99
N ALA A 330 20.91 12.80 -12.93
CA ALA A 330 20.01 12.96 -11.81
C ALA A 330 19.14 11.71 -11.61
N ILE A 331 18.90 11.31 -10.38
CA ILE A 331 18.07 10.14 -10.01
C ILE A 331 16.70 10.65 -9.62
N VAL A 332 15.67 10.12 -10.26
CA VAL A 332 14.26 10.47 -9.99
C VAL A 332 13.50 9.21 -9.61
N GLY A 333 12.76 9.29 -8.53
CA GLY A 333 11.93 8.18 -8.07
C GLY A 333 10.73 8.66 -7.27
N ASN A 334 9.78 7.77 -7.12
CA ASN A 334 8.55 7.98 -6.36
C ASN A 334 8.44 6.95 -5.25
N ILE A 335 7.92 7.35 -4.10
CA ILE A 335 7.56 6.46 -3.00
C ILE A 335 6.09 6.64 -2.58
N GLY A 336 5.33 7.44 -3.33
CA GLY A 336 3.87 7.50 -3.28
C GLY A 336 3.24 6.30 -4.00
N HIS A 337 1.96 6.05 -3.73
CA HIS A 337 1.30 4.83 -4.20
C HIS A 337 1.22 4.70 -5.73
N PHE A 338 0.85 5.76 -6.45
CA PHE A 338 0.70 5.75 -7.91
C PHE A 338 1.86 6.46 -8.64
N ASP A 339 1.98 6.18 -9.92
CA ASP A 339 3.03 6.68 -10.81
C ASP A 339 2.80 8.11 -11.34
N ASN A 340 1.68 8.73 -11.02
CA ASN A 340 1.28 10.03 -11.57
C ASN A 340 1.93 11.25 -10.89
N GLU A 341 2.72 11.07 -9.83
CA GLU A 341 3.49 12.17 -9.22
C GLU A 341 4.61 12.68 -10.13
N ILE A 342 5.14 11.82 -10.97
CA ILE A 342 6.14 12.15 -12.00
C ILE A 342 5.46 12.07 -13.36
N GLN A 343 5.61 13.07 -14.19
CA GLN A 343 5.03 13.14 -15.55
C GLN A 343 5.69 12.15 -16.52
N VAL A 344 5.66 10.84 -16.19
CA VAL A 344 6.32 9.78 -16.96
C VAL A 344 5.76 9.67 -18.38
N ALA A 345 4.44 9.86 -18.55
CA ALA A 345 3.81 9.84 -19.87
C ALA A 345 4.42 10.87 -20.85
N ALA A 346 4.92 12.00 -20.35
CA ALA A 346 5.59 13.02 -21.19
C ALA A 346 6.96 12.55 -21.70
N LEU A 347 7.55 11.51 -21.11
CA LEU A 347 8.86 10.97 -21.49
C LEU A 347 8.78 9.93 -22.61
N ARG A 348 7.59 9.44 -23.00
CA ARG A 348 7.38 8.32 -23.94
C ARG A 348 8.12 8.48 -25.29
N ASN A 349 8.25 9.72 -25.77
CA ASN A 349 8.89 10.01 -27.05
C ASN A 349 10.41 10.26 -26.94
N LEU A 350 10.99 10.15 -25.75
CA LEU A 350 12.41 10.28 -25.52
C LEU A 350 13.12 8.92 -25.70
N LYS A 351 14.43 8.95 -25.76
CA LYS A 351 15.22 7.70 -25.83
C LYS A 351 15.32 7.11 -24.42
N TRP A 352 14.80 5.89 -24.29
CA TRP A 352 14.88 5.07 -23.09
C TRP A 352 15.93 3.97 -23.30
N THR A 353 16.75 3.76 -22.28
CA THR A 353 17.68 2.64 -22.21
C THR A 353 17.49 1.94 -20.88
N ASN A 354 16.92 0.72 -20.90
CA ASN A 354 16.81 -0.08 -19.67
C ASN A 354 18.21 -0.56 -19.26
N ILE A 355 18.64 -0.17 -18.08
CA ILE A 355 19.95 -0.55 -17.52
C ILE A 355 19.87 -1.91 -16.85
N LYS A 356 18.83 -2.12 -16.07
CA LYS A 356 18.45 -3.36 -15.40
C LYS A 356 16.96 -3.25 -14.99
N PRO A 357 16.33 -4.32 -14.53
CA PRO A 357 14.91 -4.25 -14.13
C PRO A 357 14.63 -3.05 -13.23
N GLN A 358 13.60 -2.27 -13.58
CA GLN A 358 13.11 -1.06 -12.88
C GLN A 358 14.15 0.07 -12.75
N VAL A 359 15.15 0.14 -13.64
CA VAL A 359 16.13 1.22 -13.71
C VAL A 359 16.32 1.62 -15.16
N ASP A 360 15.81 2.79 -15.52
CA ASP A 360 15.80 3.30 -16.88
C ASP A 360 16.60 4.59 -17.00
N LEU A 361 17.38 4.71 -18.06
CA LEU A 361 18.08 5.93 -18.43
C LEU A 361 17.29 6.64 -19.52
N ILE A 362 16.92 7.90 -19.25
CA ILE A 362 16.18 8.75 -20.18
C ILE A 362 17.12 9.82 -20.72
N GLU A 363 17.25 9.94 -22.05
CA GLU A 363 18.10 10.95 -22.69
C GLU A 363 17.24 12.13 -23.20
N PHE A 364 17.59 13.34 -22.78
CA PHE A 364 16.90 14.57 -23.20
C PHE A 364 17.59 15.22 -24.42
N PRO A 365 16.85 15.98 -25.25
CA PRO A 365 17.41 16.62 -26.45
C PRO A 365 18.56 17.59 -26.17
N LYS A 366 18.64 18.18 -24.96
CA LYS A 366 19.75 19.04 -24.53
C LYS A 366 21.04 18.27 -24.21
N GLY A 367 20.99 16.92 -24.17
CA GLY A 367 22.12 16.05 -23.90
C GLY A 367 22.27 15.60 -22.45
N ASN A 368 21.49 16.15 -21.52
CA ASN A 368 21.42 15.63 -20.15
C ASN A 368 20.62 14.32 -20.12
N ARG A 369 20.95 13.47 -19.14
CA ARG A 369 20.33 12.16 -18.92
C ARG A 369 19.79 12.10 -17.51
N MET A 370 18.77 11.32 -17.31
CA MET A 370 18.11 11.09 -16.02
C MET A 370 17.95 9.58 -15.78
N ILE A 371 18.17 9.13 -14.56
CA ILE A 371 17.84 7.78 -14.12
C ILE A 371 16.45 7.83 -13.51
N LEU A 372 15.50 7.09 -14.10
CA LEU A 372 14.16 6.90 -13.58
C LEU A 372 14.06 5.55 -12.89
N LEU A 373 13.60 5.53 -11.64
CA LEU A 373 13.41 4.31 -10.86
C LEU A 373 11.97 3.83 -10.95
N SER A 374 11.80 2.52 -11.14
CA SER A 374 10.50 1.81 -11.20
C SER A 374 9.46 2.48 -12.10
N GLU A 375 9.91 3.12 -13.20
CA GLU A 375 9.04 3.83 -14.14
C GLU A 375 8.11 4.87 -13.45
N GLY A 376 8.57 5.48 -12.35
CA GLY A 376 7.80 6.42 -11.54
C GLY A 376 6.87 5.79 -10.50
N ARG A 377 6.79 4.45 -10.41
CA ARG A 377 6.06 3.71 -9.39
C ARG A 377 6.86 3.61 -8.09
N LEU A 378 6.32 2.93 -7.08
CA LEU A 378 6.94 2.71 -5.76
C LEU A 378 8.35 2.12 -5.87
N LEU A 379 9.38 2.93 -5.76
CA LEU A 379 10.78 2.49 -5.91
C LEU A 379 11.23 1.55 -4.79
N ASN A 380 10.70 1.70 -3.58
CA ASN A 380 11.06 0.84 -2.44
C ASN A 380 10.59 -0.60 -2.61
N LEU A 381 9.53 -0.84 -3.36
CA LEU A 381 9.03 -2.16 -3.75
C LEU A 381 9.56 -2.62 -5.09
N GLY A 382 9.58 -1.74 -6.09
CA GLY A 382 10.06 -2.08 -7.43
C GLY A 382 11.57 -2.37 -7.46
N ASN A 383 12.37 -1.54 -6.79
CA ASN A 383 13.82 -1.67 -6.76
C ASN A 383 14.36 -2.44 -5.53
N ALA A 384 13.51 -2.68 -4.52
CA ALA A 384 13.90 -3.40 -3.30
C ALA A 384 12.78 -4.35 -2.84
N THR A 385 12.58 -4.52 -1.54
CA THR A 385 11.65 -5.48 -0.94
C THR A 385 10.56 -4.81 -0.08
N GLY A 386 10.46 -3.50 -0.13
CA GLY A 386 9.46 -2.72 0.62
C GLY A 386 9.82 -2.51 2.08
N HIS A 387 8.78 -2.31 2.89
CA HIS A 387 8.92 -2.02 4.31
C HIS A 387 9.31 -3.27 5.12
N PRO A 388 10.09 -3.11 6.22
CA PRO A 388 10.54 -4.23 7.03
C PRO A 388 9.40 -4.89 7.81
N SER A 389 9.58 -6.16 8.16
CA SER A 389 8.55 -7.02 8.76
C SER A 389 7.94 -6.44 10.04
N PHE A 390 8.74 -5.85 10.93
CA PHE A 390 8.24 -5.28 12.18
C PHE A 390 7.25 -4.13 11.96
N VAL A 391 7.53 -3.24 11.00
CA VAL A 391 6.64 -2.15 10.64
C VAL A 391 5.34 -2.68 10.02
N MET A 392 5.46 -3.64 9.11
CA MET A 392 4.30 -4.27 8.48
C MET A 392 3.48 -5.10 9.46
N SER A 393 4.09 -5.62 10.54
CA SER A 393 3.34 -6.25 11.63
C SER A 393 2.35 -5.27 12.27
N ALA A 394 2.74 -4.03 12.52
CA ALA A 394 1.84 -3.02 13.06
C ALA A 394 0.69 -2.71 12.08
N SER A 395 1.03 -2.46 10.81
CA SER A 395 0.04 -2.19 9.76
C SER A 395 -0.95 -3.36 9.60
N PHE A 396 -0.43 -4.57 9.43
CA PHE A 396 -1.26 -5.75 9.16
C PHE A 396 -2.04 -6.26 10.37
N SER A 397 -1.59 -5.97 11.60
CA SER A 397 -2.41 -6.22 12.79
C SER A 397 -3.65 -5.33 12.80
N ASN A 398 -3.53 -4.07 12.34
CA ASN A 398 -4.69 -3.20 12.11
C ASN A 398 -5.64 -3.80 11.07
N GLN A 399 -5.12 -4.35 9.96
CA GLN A 399 -5.94 -5.02 8.93
C GLN A 399 -6.70 -6.22 9.51
N VAL A 400 -6.02 -7.09 10.23
CA VAL A 400 -6.66 -8.27 10.85
C VAL A 400 -7.78 -7.85 11.80
N LEU A 401 -7.52 -6.89 12.69
CA LEU A 401 -8.54 -6.41 13.63
C LEU A 401 -9.70 -5.71 12.92
N ALA A 402 -9.42 -4.93 11.86
CA ALA A 402 -10.45 -4.29 11.05
C ALA A 402 -11.32 -5.31 10.28
N GLN A 403 -10.72 -6.37 9.72
CA GLN A 403 -11.47 -7.45 9.08
C GLN A 403 -12.37 -8.18 10.08
N ILE A 404 -11.86 -8.49 11.27
CA ILE A 404 -12.67 -9.10 12.34
C ILE A 404 -13.82 -8.16 12.73
N GLU A 405 -13.55 -6.88 12.96
CA GLU A 405 -14.55 -5.89 13.37
C GLU A 405 -15.69 -5.79 12.34
N LEU A 406 -15.35 -5.59 11.06
CA LEU A 406 -16.37 -5.49 10.00
C LEU A 406 -17.10 -6.81 9.76
N PHE A 407 -16.40 -7.95 9.79
CA PHE A 407 -17.05 -9.22 9.52
C PHE A 407 -18.02 -9.63 10.65
N THR A 408 -17.64 -9.39 11.90
CA THR A 408 -18.44 -9.82 13.08
C THR A 408 -19.46 -8.78 13.50
N ARG A 409 -19.20 -7.48 13.29
CA ARG A 409 -20.01 -6.35 13.75
C ARG A 409 -20.42 -5.39 12.64
N GLY A 410 -20.30 -5.77 11.37
CA GLY A 410 -20.61 -4.89 10.24
C GLY A 410 -22.02 -4.30 10.28
N ALA A 411 -22.99 -4.97 10.90
CA ALA A 411 -24.35 -4.47 11.08
C ALA A 411 -24.44 -3.22 12.01
N ASP A 412 -23.41 -2.98 12.83
CA ASP A 412 -23.33 -1.81 13.72
C ASP A 412 -22.84 -0.55 12.96
N TYR A 413 -22.32 -0.73 11.73
CA TYR A 413 -21.73 0.31 10.93
C TYR A 413 -22.66 0.74 9.79
N LYS A 414 -22.72 2.05 9.54
CA LYS A 414 -23.35 2.60 8.34
C LYS A 414 -22.45 2.43 7.13
N ASN A 415 -22.97 2.66 5.93
CA ASN A 415 -22.19 2.69 4.68
C ASN A 415 -21.37 3.99 4.60
N GLU A 416 -20.42 4.12 5.50
CA GLU A 416 -19.53 5.27 5.69
C GLU A 416 -18.10 4.78 5.91
N VAL A 417 -17.15 5.68 5.86
CA VAL A 417 -15.73 5.40 6.15
C VAL A 417 -15.46 5.68 7.63
N PHE A 418 -14.92 4.69 8.33
CA PHE A 418 -14.57 4.76 9.73
C PHE A 418 -13.06 4.56 9.91
N VAL A 419 -12.50 5.10 10.97
CA VAL A 419 -11.16 4.75 11.46
C VAL A 419 -11.29 3.64 12.50
N LEU A 420 -10.30 2.77 12.60
CA LEU A 420 -10.30 1.71 13.62
C LEU A 420 -10.43 2.31 15.02
N PRO A 421 -11.32 1.78 15.88
CA PRO A 421 -11.52 2.28 17.24
C PRO A 421 -10.21 2.41 18.03
N LYS A 422 -10.06 3.49 18.81
CA LYS A 422 -8.80 3.82 19.51
C LYS A 422 -8.28 2.69 20.40
N HIS A 423 -9.17 1.95 21.05
CA HIS A 423 -8.76 0.83 21.90
C HIS A 423 -8.11 -0.32 21.11
N LEU A 424 -8.50 -0.52 19.83
CA LEU A 424 -7.88 -1.50 18.95
C LEU A 424 -6.53 -0.98 18.41
N ASP A 425 -6.44 0.31 18.10
CA ASP A 425 -5.18 0.96 17.71
C ASP A 425 -4.14 0.86 18.85
N GLU A 426 -4.53 1.16 20.11
CA GLU A 426 -3.67 0.95 21.27
C GLU A 426 -3.32 -0.52 21.52
N LYS A 427 -4.24 -1.45 21.24
CA LYS A 427 -3.96 -2.90 21.31
C LYS A 427 -2.82 -3.26 20.35
N VAL A 428 -2.85 -2.80 19.11
CA VAL A 428 -1.75 -3.03 18.15
C VAL A 428 -0.42 -2.56 18.73
N ALA A 429 -0.35 -1.35 19.29
CA ALA A 429 0.88 -0.86 19.91
C ALA A 429 1.37 -1.80 21.03
N ARG A 430 0.47 -2.23 21.93
CA ARG A 430 0.82 -3.13 23.03
C ARG A 430 1.40 -4.47 22.57
N LEU A 431 0.86 -5.05 21.50
CA LEU A 431 1.33 -6.32 20.93
C LEU A 431 2.80 -6.27 20.43
N HIS A 432 3.32 -5.06 20.19
CA HIS A 432 4.69 -4.85 19.69
C HIS A 432 5.71 -4.47 20.77
N LEU A 433 5.26 -3.98 21.93
CA LEU A 433 6.16 -3.43 22.96
C LEU A 433 7.04 -4.51 23.59
N GLU A 434 6.52 -5.71 23.82
CA GLU A 434 7.27 -6.81 24.43
C GLU A 434 8.48 -7.20 23.59
N LYS A 435 8.32 -7.30 22.27
CA LYS A 435 9.40 -7.61 21.31
C LYS A 435 10.54 -6.60 21.39
N LEU A 436 10.23 -5.34 21.70
CA LEU A 436 11.21 -4.26 21.87
C LEU A 436 11.78 -4.18 23.29
N GLY A 437 11.34 -5.04 24.22
CA GLY A 437 11.71 -4.98 25.62
C GLY A 437 11.19 -3.73 26.34
N ALA A 438 10.19 -3.05 25.77
CA ALA A 438 9.61 -1.84 26.33
C ALA A 438 8.60 -2.18 27.43
N ARG A 439 8.62 -1.38 28.52
CA ARG A 439 7.70 -1.50 29.66
C ARG A 439 6.90 -0.21 29.81
N LEU A 440 5.57 -0.34 29.91
CA LEU A 440 4.70 0.80 30.16
C LEU A 440 4.65 1.12 31.67
N THR A 441 4.60 2.40 31.97
CA THR A 441 4.23 2.89 33.30
C THR A 441 2.72 2.68 33.49
N GLU A 442 2.33 2.15 34.63
CA GLU A 442 0.90 1.99 34.98
C GLU A 442 0.41 3.21 35.77
N LEU A 443 -0.77 3.69 35.41
CA LEU A 443 -1.42 4.78 36.14
C LEU A 443 -2.05 4.25 37.43
N SER A 444 -1.90 4.98 38.55
CA SER A 444 -2.77 4.76 39.69
C SER A 444 -4.20 5.20 39.38
N SER A 445 -5.17 4.73 40.15
CA SER A 445 -6.57 5.15 40.00
C SER A 445 -6.74 6.67 40.16
N GLU A 446 -5.94 7.30 41.04
CA GLU A 446 -5.95 8.74 41.24
C GLU A 446 -5.41 9.49 40.05
N GLN A 447 -4.29 9.03 39.46
CA GLN A 447 -3.70 9.60 38.23
C GLN A 447 -4.67 9.46 37.03
N ALA A 448 -5.27 8.30 36.87
CA ALA A 448 -6.21 8.03 35.79
C ALA A 448 -7.45 8.94 35.93
N SER A 449 -8.00 9.04 37.14
CA SER A 449 -9.13 9.92 37.43
C SER A 449 -8.80 11.40 37.19
N TYR A 450 -7.59 11.85 37.53
CA TYR A 450 -7.16 13.23 37.33
C TYR A 450 -7.16 13.65 35.85
N ILE A 451 -6.77 12.75 34.97
CA ILE A 451 -6.73 13.01 33.50
C ILE A 451 -7.99 12.49 32.77
N GLY A 452 -8.95 11.92 33.47
CA GLY A 452 -10.24 11.50 32.92
C GLY A 452 -10.18 10.25 32.05
N VAL A 453 -9.25 9.31 32.31
CA VAL A 453 -9.13 8.04 31.61
C VAL A 453 -9.27 6.84 32.57
N THR A 454 -9.32 5.62 32.04
CA THR A 454 -9.15 4.41 32.85
C THR A 454 -7.66 4.07 33.02
N PRO A 455 -7.23 3.36 34.07
CA PRO A 455 -5.83 2.93 34.21
C PRO A 455 -5.29 2.12 33.04
N GLN A 456 -6.16 1.46 32.29
CA GLN A 456 -5.81 0.62 31.13
C GLN A 456 -5.89 1.35 29.78
N GLY A 457 -6.40 2.58 29.74
CA GLY A 457 -6.65 3.36 28.52
C GLY A 457 -8.11 3.18 28.01
N PRO A 458 -8.43 3.68 26.83
CA PRO A 458 -7.53 4.44 25.95
C PRO A 458 -7.09 5.77 26.59
N PHE A 459 -5.81 6.11 26.35
CA PHE A 459 -5.18 7.28 27.01
C PHE A 459 -5.43 8.59 26.26
N LYS A 460 -5.94 8.54 25.04
CA LYS A 460 -6.27 9.70 24.19
C LYS A 460 -7.66 9.56 23.62
N ALA A 461 -8.30 10.70 23.34
CA ALA A 461 -9.60 10.75 22.67
C ALA A 461 -9.54 10.16 21.26
N GLU A 462 -10.68 9.68 20.74
CA GLU A 462 -10.79 9.05 19.41
C GLU A 462 -10.21 9.90 18.27
N HIS A 463 -10.37 11.22 18.33
CA HIS A 463 -9.89 12.15 17.30
C HIS A 463 -8.40 12.50 17.40
N TYR A 464 -7.72 12.09 18.47
CA TYR A 464 -6.31 12.46 18.66
C TYR A 464 -5.39 11.69 17.69
N ARG A 465 -4.49 12.42 17.02
CA ARG A 465 -3.56 11.92 16.00
C ARG A 465 -2.12 12.31 16.34
N TYR A 466 -1.44 11.64 17.21
CA TYR A 466 -0.08 11.79 17.76
C TYR A 466 0.90 12.63 16.93
#